data_6ec3808cac61d5607df84dd1aa488c24
#
_entry.id   6ec3808cac61d5607df84dd1aa488c24
#
_cell.length_a   1.000
_cell.length_b   1.000
_cell.length_c   1.000
_cell.angle_alpha   90.00
_cell.angle_beta   90.00
_cell.angle_gamma   90.00
#
_symmetry.space_group_name_H-M   'P 1'
#
loop_
_entity.id
_entity.type
_entity.pdbx_description
1 polymer ?
#
loop_
_entity_poly.entity_id
_entity_poly.type
_entity_poly.pdbx_seq_one_letter_code
_entity_poly.pdbx_strand_id
1 'polypeptide(L)'
;MHRTISLGRCSMAVALATILLTCPAAGLAQLGGLPPPPPLPLPSPPAAASSAIVGNASAARVSVLGILGTAVTTALADTGTLTTANNALDASTLAGGIPAALSAETLSASTISWADQVDSQASLRNLSMTVAGVGITADFVMAQASQVQGAAGTGSSTLTNLVINGVPIAVSGAPNQAISIPGGQVIINQQTISSTGAAAVNALHVVVTGVADVVVASATAGVS
;
A
#
# COMPACT_ATOMS: atom_id res chain seq x y z
N MET A 1 12.70 -42.07 17.04
CA MET A 1 13.84 -41.48 16.32
C MET A 1 13.72 -39.97 16.40
N HIS A 2 14.37 -39.35 17.40
CA HIS A 2 14.42 -37.88 17.59
C HIS A 2 15.62 -37.35 16.81
N ARG A 3 15.40 -36.39 15.89
CA ARG A 3 16.47 -35.57 15.31
C ARG A 3 16.43 -34.18 15.91
N THR A 4 17.40 -33.90 16.74
CA THR A 4 17.69 -32.59 17.31
C THR A 4 18.44 -31.74 16.25
N ILE A 5 17.91 -30.57 15.86
CA ILE A 5 18.61 -29.62 14.99
C ILE A 5 19.26 -28.57 15.91
N SER A 6 20.60 -28.55 15.89
CA SER A 6 21.44 -27.60 16.60
C SER A 6 21.49 -26.28 15.83
N LEU A 7 21.07 -25.18 16.46
CA LEU A 7 21.29 -23.82 15.96
C LEU A 7 22.73 -23.39 16.28
N GLY A 8 23.58 -23.28 15.27
CA GLY A 8 24.90 -22.66 15.34
C GLY A 8 24.78 -21.14 15.49
N ARG A 9 25.20 -20.62 16.64
CA ARG A 9 25.40 -19.19 16.87
C ARG A 9 26.69 -18.75 16.16
N CYS A 10 26.57 -17.91 15.11
CA CYS A 10 27.70 -17.20 14.52
C CYS A 10 27.93 -15.91 15.31
N SER A 11 28.91 -15.90 16.20
CA SER A 11 29.40 -14.69 16.86
C SER A 11 30.39 -13.97 15.94
N MET A 12 29.99 -12.81 15.43
CA MET A 12 30.87 -11.94 14.67
C MET A 12 31.56 -10.98 15.65
N ALA A 13 32.83 -11.27 15.96
CA ALA A 13 33.68 -10.39 16.76
C ALA A 13 34.19 -9.25 15.87
N VAL A 14 33.77 -8.01 16.18
CA VAL A 14 34.33 -6.78 15.58
C VAL A 14 35.58 -6.40 16.39
N ALA A 15 36.77 -6.55 15.79
CA ALA A 15 38.01 -6.07 16.33
C ALA A 15 38.16 -4.56 16.06
N LEU A 16 38.12 -3.73 17.12
CA LEU A 16 38.43 -2.32 17.07
C LEU A 16 39.99 -2.17 17.12
N ALA A 17 40.59 -1.82 16.00
CA ALA A 17 42.00 -1.45 15.96
C ALA A 17 42.17 0.05 16.30
N THR A 18 42.64 0.34 17.51
CA THR A 18 43.00 1.68 17.94
C THR A 18 44.43 1.98 17.49
N ILE A 19 44.60 2.84 16.50
CA ILE A 19 45.92 3.35 16.10
C ILE A 19 46.20 4.62 16.91
N LEU A 20 47.11 4.53 17.88
CA LEU A 20 47.66 5.69 18.54
C LEU A 20 48.77 6.27 17.64
N LEU A 21 48.52 7.43 17.07
CA LEU A 21 49.56 8.22 16.40
C LEU A 21 50.14 9.19 17.41
N THR A 22 51.36 8.90 17.92
CA THR A 22 52.15 9.84 18.73
C THR A 22 52.93 10.75 17.78
N CYS A 23 52.52 12.04 17.68
CA CYS A 23 53.34 13.08 17.06
C CYS A 23 54.28 13.72 18.09
N PRO A 24 55.57 13.90 17.78
CA PRO A 24 56.48 14.66 18.67
C PRO A 24 56.18 16.16 18.57
N ALA A 25 56.12 16.82 19.70
CA ALA A 25 55.95 18.26 19.81
C ALA A 25 57.27 18.96 19.39
N ALA A 26 57.24 19.56 18.18
CA ALA A 26 58.25 20.55 17.80
C ALA A 26 57.78 21.94 18.27
N GLY A 27 58.51 22.55 19.16
CA GLY A 27 58.25 23.90 19.66
C GLY A 27 58.34 24.92 18.52
N LEU A 28 57.27 25.70 18.34
CA LEU A 28 57.25 26.89 17.52
C LEU A 28 57.13 28.12 18.38
N ALA A 29 58.06 29.04 18.15
CA ALA A 29 58.17 30.33 18.79
C ALA A 29 56.87 31.14 18.70
N GLN A 30 56.51 31.80 19.81
CA GLN A 30 55.46 32.81 19.90
C GLN A 30 55.76 33.99 18.98
N LEU A 31 55.08 34.09 17.86
CA LEU A 31 54.91 35.32 17.09
C LEU A 31 53.58 35.97 17.50
N GLY A 32 53.66 37.21 17.91
CA GLY A 32 52.63 38.02 18.55
C GLY A 32 51.25 37.96 17.92
N GLY A 33 50.29 37.93 18.80
CA GLY A 33 48.87 38.04 18.74
C GLY A 33 48.20 38.72 17.55
N LEU A 34 47.62 37.88 16.68
CA LEU A 34 46.38 38.23 16.00
C LEU A 34 45.26 37.38 16.64
N PRO A 35 44.11 37.96 16.96
CA PRO A 35 42.99 37.18 17.46
C PRO A 35 42.61 36.14 16.43
N PRO A 36 42.24 34.90 16.84
CA PRO A 36 41.81 33.88 15.92
C PRO A 36 40.61 34.42 15.13
N PRO A 37 40.53 34.18 13.79
CA PRO A 37 39.38 34.55 13.00
C PRO A 37 38.12 33.88 13.58
N PRO A 38 36.97 34.58 13.60
CA PRO A 38 35.72 33.97 14.05
C PRO A 38 35.45 32.67 13.29
N PRO A 39 34.96 31.61 13.96
CA PRO A 39 34.61 30.37 13.25
C PRO A 39 33.59 30.68 12.17
N LEU A 40 33.89 30.27 10.95
CA LEU A 40 32.94 30.33 9.85
C LEU A 40 31.67 29.56 10.23
N PRO A 41 30.48 30.12 10.03
CA PRO A 41 29.25 29.36 10.28
C PRO A 41 29.29 28.11 9.42
N LEU A 42 29.20 26.95 10.07
CA LEU A 42 29.00 25.68 9.36
C LEU A 42 27.72 25.81 8.53
N PRO A 43 27.76 25.43 7.24
CA PRO A 43 26.53 25.40 6.43
C PRO A 43 25.52 24.52 7.18
N SER A 44 24.34 25.06 7.41
CA SER A 44 23.22 24.28 7.97
C SER A 44 23.00 23.06 7.07
N PRO A 45 22.86 21.85 7.64
CA PRO A 45 22.48 20.69 6.84
C PRO A 45 21.22 21.04 6.04
N PRO A 46 21.13 20.64 4.77
CA PRO A 46 19.91 20.85 4.01
C PRO A 46 18.75 20.26 4.82
N ALA A 47 17.67 21.04 4.96
CA ALA A 47 16.45 20.54 5.58
C ALA A 47 16.07 19.24 4.85
N ALA A 48 15.93 18.14 5.59
CA ALA A 48 15.45 16.90 4.99
C ALA A 48 14.10 17.19 4.33
N ALA A 49 14.00 16.95 3.03
CA ALA A 49 12.74 17.05 2.34
C ALA A 49 11.76 16.11 3.05
N SER A 50 10.65 16.63 3.54
CA SER A 50 9.62 15.80 4.15
C SER A 50 9.00 14.95 3.03
N SER A 51 9.20 13.65 3.08
CA SER A 51 8.55 12.73 2.16
C SER A 51 7.03 12.82 2.31
N ALA A 52 6.33 13.07 1.21
CA ALA A 52 4.88 12.99 1.24
C ALA A 52 4.46 11.52 1.21
N ILE A 53 3.79 11.07 2.26
CA ILE A 53 3.33 9.69 2.42
C ILE A 53 1.83 9.64 2.16
N VAL A 54 1.39 8.66 1.38
CA VAL A 54 -0.01 8.36 1.11
C VAL A 54 -0.22 6.85 1.14
N GLY A 55 -1.00 6.37 2.09
CA GLY A 55 -1.45 4.99 2.17
C GLY A 55 -2.95 4.91 2.38
N ASN A 56 -3.62 3.98 1.74
CA ASN A 56 -5.04 3.69 1.96
C ASN A 56 -5.35 2.25 1.56
N ALA A 57 -6.24 1.61 2.31
CA ALA A 57 -6.78 0.31 1.96
C ALA A 57 -8.26 0.23 2.29
N SER A 58 -9.06 -0.43 1.44
CA SER A 58 -10.48 -0.62 1.65
C SER A 58 -10.92 -1.98 1.10
N ALA A 59 -11.61 -2.78 1.91
CA ALA A 59 -12.07 -4.10 1.48
C ALA A 59 -13.21 -4.03 0.46
N ALA A 60 -14.12 -3.08 0.59
CA ALA A 60 -15.13 -2.83 -0.44
C ALA A 60 -15.60 -1.37 -0.40
N ARG A 61 -15.83 -0.81 -1.58
CA ARG A 61 -16.44 0.51 -1.78
C ARG A 61 -17.48 0.42 -2.88
N VAL A 62 -18.68 0.87 -2.58
CA VAL A 62 -19.81 0.89 -3.53
C VAL A 62 -20.32 2.32 -3.64
N SER A 63 -20.32 2.82 -4.85
CA SER A 63 -20.93 4.11 -5.20
C SER A 63 -22.12 3.84 -6.13
N VAL A 64 -23.31 4.21 -5.72
CA VAL A 64 -24.54 4.08 -6.49
C VAL A 64 -25.07 5.46 -6.83
N LEU A 65 -25.44 5.67 -8.07
CA LEU A 65 -26.09 6.89 -8.50
C LEU A 65 -27.56 6.90 -8.01
N GLY A 66 -27.86 7.80 -7.09
CA GLY A 66 -29.22 7.97 -6.59
C GLY A 66 -30.18 8.62 -7.61
N ILE A 67 -31.48 8.51 -7.37
CA ILE A 67 -32.56 8.97 -8.26
C ILE A 67 -32.46 10.48 -8.58
N LEU A 68 -31.81 11.26 -7.72
CA LEU A 68 -31.60 12.71 -7.91
C LEU A 68 -30.22 13.07 -8.48
N GLY A 69 -29.48 12.10 -9.05
CA GLY A 69 -28.15 12.32 -9.61
C GLY A 69 -27.04 12.48 -8.56
N THR A 70 -27.33 12.31 -7.29
CA THR A 70 -26.30 12.30 -6.22
C THR A 70 -25.76 10.90 -6.02
N ALA A 71 -24.43 10.73 -6.10
CA ALA A 71 -23.80 9.46 -5.77
C ALA A 71 -23.77 9.24 -4.25
N VAL A 72 -24.22 8.07 -3.82
CA VAL A 72 -24.09 7.61 -2.43
C VAL A 72 -22.95 6.60 -2.40
N THR A 73 -21.90 6.89 -1.64
CA THR A 73 -20.75 6.00 -1.50
C THR A 73 -20.75 5.39 -0.10
N THR A 74 -20.62 4.08 -0.02
CA THR A 74 -20.46 3.30 1.21
C THR A 74 -19.18 2.50 1.12
N ALA A 75 -18.37 2.52 2.18
CA ALA A 75 -17.15 1.73 2.29
C ALA A 75 -17.26 0.74 3.47
N LEU A 76 -16.63 -0.42 3.32
CA LEU A 76 -16.54 -1.47 4.32
C LEU A 76 -15.07 -1.77 4.59
N ALA A 77 -14.69 -1.88 5.86
CA ALA A 77 -13.31 -2.06 6.31
C ALA A 77 -12.35 -1.12 5.54
N ASP A 78 -12.50 0.18 5.76
CA ASP A 78 -11.69 1.25 5.15
C ASP A 78 -10.75 1.81 6.22
N THR A 79 -9.45 1.80 5.95
CA THR A 79 -8.44 2.35 6.88
C THR A 79 -8.48 3.87 6.97
N GLY A 80 -9.11 4.54 6.00
CA GLY A 80 -8.87 5.96 5.77
C GLY A 80 -7.46 6.21 5.20
N THR A 81 -7.11 7.48 5.05
CA THR A 81 -5.82 7.86 4.46
C THR A 81 -4.73 8.01 5.52
N LEU A 82 -3.64 7.27 5.35
CA LEU A 82 -2.41 7.40 6.13
C LEU A 82 -1.49 8.41 5.44
N THR A 83 -1.03 9.44 6.19
CA THR A 83 -0.22 10.56 5.64
C THR A 83 1.05 10.84 6.44
N THR A 84 1.35 10.01 7.45
CA THR A 84 2.52 10.20 8.32
C THR A 84 3.41 8.98 8.29
N ALA A 85 4.73 9.19 8.36
CA ALA A 85 5.72 8.12 8.45
C ALA A 85 5.64 7.38 9.80
N ASN A 86 6.11 6.13 9.81
CA ASN A 86 6.18 5.25 10.99
C ASN A 86 4.81 5.09 11.67
N ASN A 87 3.77 4.87 10.88
CA ASN A 87 2.40 4.74 11.34
C ASN A 87 1.72 3.54 10.67
N ALA A 88 0.63 3.06 11.27
CA ALA A 88 -0.17 1.98 10.73
C ALA A 88 -1.66 2.25 11.00
N LEU A 89 -2.49 1.94 10.03
CA LEU A 89 -3.94 1.94 10.15
C LEU A 89 -4.48 0.57 9.74
N ASP A 90 -5.48 0.08 10.46
CA ASP A 90 -6.19 -1.13 10.06
C ASP A 90 -7.69 -1.00 10.29
N ALA A 91 -8.45 -1.75 9.52
CA ALA A 91 -9.89 -1.89 9.64
C ALA A 91 -10.31 -3.31 9.29
N SER A 92 -11.13 -3.93 10.11
CA SER A 92 -11.59 -5.29 9.87
C SER A 92 -13.02 -5.52 10.39
N THR A 93 -13.71 -6.44 9.73
CA THR A 93 -15.03 -6.92 10.19
C THR A 93 -15.22 -8.38 9.76
N LEU A 94 -15.83 -9.19 10.61
CA LEU A 94 -16.07 -10.62 10.34
C LEU A 94 -17.12 -10.84 9.26
N ALA A 95 -18.11 -9.97 9.17
CA ALA A 95 -19.10 -9.99 8.11
C ALA A 95 -19.51 -8.55 7.79
N GLY A 96 -19.63 -8.24 6.52
CA GLY A 96 -20.03 -6.93 6.06
C GLY A 96 -20.89 -7.02 4.81
N GLY A 97 -21.75 -6.04 4.62
CA GLY A 97 -22.59 -5.99 3.44
C GLY A 97 -23.18 -4.61 3.22
N ILE A 98 -23.54 -4.37 1.98
CA ILE A 98 -24.33 -3.22 1.55
C ILE A 98 -25.64 -3.80 1.04
N PRO A 99 -26.78 -3.48 1.70
CA PRO A 99 -28.07 -4.09 1.39
C PRO A 99 -28.36 -4.08 -0.11
N ALA A 100 -28.80 -5.21 -0.63
CA ALA A 100 -29.13 -5.45 -2.03
C ALA A 100 -27.98 -5.29 -3.05
N ALA A 101 -26.75 -5.01 -2.61
CA ALA A 101 -25.63 -4.78 -3.52
C ALA A 101 -24.46 -5.77 -3.28
N LEU A 102 -24.01 -5.93 -2.02
CA LEU A 102 -22.82 -6.71 -1.72
C LEU A 102 -22.93 -7.35 -0.32
N SER A 103 -22.46 -8.60 -0.22
CA SER A 103 -22.16 -9.28 1.04
C SER A 103 -20.81 -9.96 0.95
N ALA A 104 -20.08 -9.98 2.07
CA ALA A 104 -18.78 -10.63 2.18
C ALA A 104 -18.49 -11.01 3.63
N GLU A 105 -17.53 -11.92 3.82
CA GLU A 105 -17.03 -12.36 5.11
C GLU A 105 -15.56 -12.01 5.27
N THR A 106 -15.11 -11.85 6.51
CA THR A 106 -13.71 -11.60 6.89
C THR A 106 -13.07 -10.49 6.03
N LEU A 107 -13.68 -9.30 6.11
CA LEU A 107 -13.14 -8.12 5.46
C LEU A 107 -12.00 -7.56 6.30
N SER A 108 -10.88 -7.27 5.66
CA SER A 108 -9.68 -6.72 6.29
C SER A 108 -9.01 -5.72 5.37
N ALA A 109 -8.55 -4.62 5.92
CA ALA A 109 -7.75 -3.62 5.24
C ALA A 109 -6.66 -3.13 6.18
N SER A 110 -5.45 -2.96 5.71
CA SER A 110 -4.32 -2.43 6.48
C SER A 110 -3.41 -1.58 5.60
N THR A 111 -2.85 -0.54 6.17
CA THR A 111 -1.81 0.27 5.54
C THR A 111 -0.75 0.62 6.58
N ILE A 112 0.51 0.48 6.20
CA ILE A 112 1.67 0.70 7.07
C ILE A 112 2.65 1.59 6.33
N SER A 113 3.23 2.55 7.03
CA SER A 113 4.27 3.42 6.50
C SER A 113 5.51 3.40 7.37
N TRP A 114 6.66 3.44 6.73
CA TRP A 114 7.97 3.74 7.29
C TRP A 114 8.41 5.12 6.81
N ALA A 115 9.65 5.49 7.08
CA ALA A 115 10.18 6.79 6.63
C ALA A 115 10.30 6.87 5.09
N ASP A 116 10.51 5.74 4.45
CA ASP A 116 10.88 5.59 3.03
C ASP A 116 10.03 4.57 2.26
N GLN A 117 9.01 3.97 2.90
CA GLN A 117 8.17 2.94 2.30
C GLN A 117 6.73 3.02 2.79
N VAL A 118 5.80 2.66 1.92
CA VAL A 118 4.38 2.45 2.24
C VAL A 118 3.92 1.12 1.66
N ASP A 119 3.23 0.33 2.49
CA ASP A 119 2.57 -0.91 2.09
C ASP A 119 1.10 -0.85 2.48
N SER A 120 0.23 -1.22 1.55
CA SER A 120 -1.22 -1.26 1.76
C SER A 120 -1.78 -2.57 1.24
N GLN A 121 -2.73 -3.14 1.96
CA GLN A 121 -3.40 -4.40 1.59
C GLN A 121 -4.86 -4.36 1.99
N ALA A 122 -5.72 -4.91 1.14
CA ALA A 122 -7.11 -5.18 1.47
C ALA A 122 -7.53 -6.56 0.99
N SER A 123 -8.39 -7.23 1.75
CA SER A 123 -8.89 -8.56 1.37
C SER A 123 -10.29 -8.82 1.92
N LEU A 124 -10.99 -9.75 1.28
CA LEU A 124 -12.26 -10.29 1.77
C LEU A 124 -12.48 -11.73 1.27
N ARG A 125 -13.40 -12.43 1.92
CA ARG A 125 -13.80 -13.79 1.57
C ARG A 125 -15.29 -13.85 1.26
N ASN A 126 -15.68 -14.91 0.54
CA ASN A 126 -17.07 -15.25 0.25
C ASN A 126 -17.85 -14.04 -0.29
N LEU A 127 -17.24 -13.36 -1.28
CA LEU A 127 -17.89 -12.25 -1.97
C LEU A 127 -19.13 -12.75 -2.71
N SER A 128 -20.25 -12.10 -2.47
CA SER A 128 -21.46 -12.21 -3.28
C SER A 128 -22.02 -10.82 -3.50
N MET A 129 -22.11 -10.40 -4.75
CA MET A 129 -22.68 -9.09 -5.09
C MET A 129 -23.56 -9.15 -6.34
N THR A 130 -24.48 -8.20 -6.43
CA THR A 130 -25.33 -7.99 -7.59
C THR A 130 -25.31 -6.52 -7.97
N VAL A 131 -24.84 -6.22 -9.18
CA VAL A 131 -24.75 -4.86 -9.72
C VAL A 131 -25.52 -4.79 -11.02
N ALA A 132 -26.58 -3.99 -11.07
CA ALA A 132 -27.45 -3.84 -12.25
C ALA A 132 -27.92 -5.18 -12.85
N GLY A 133 -28.24 -6.16 -12.01
CA GLY A 133 -28.69 -7.50 -12.42
C GLY A 133 -27.56 -8.46 -12.80
N VAL A 134 -26.31 -8.04 -12.73
CA VAL A 134 -25.13 -8.89 -12.91
C VAL A 134 -24.71 -9.47 -11.58
N GLY A 135 -24.81 -10.79 -11.42
CA GLY A 135 -24.35 -11.52 -10.23
C GLY A 135 -22.85 -11.81 -10.33
N ILE A 136 -22.09 -11.48 -9.27
CA ILE A 136 -20.65 -11.71 -9.21
C ILE A 136 -20.33 -12.37 -7.86
N THR A 137 -19.59 -13.48 -7.89
CA THR A 137 -19.13 -14.18 -6.69
C THR A 137 -17.66 -14.51 -6.79
N ALA A 138 -16.96 -14.56 -5.63
CA ALA A 138 -15.59 -15.02 -5.52
C ALA A 138 -15.34 -15.55 -4.11
N ASP A 139 -14.53 -16.61 -3.98
CA ASP A 139 -14.19 -17.18 -2.67
C ASP A 139 -13.21 -16.27 -1.89
N PHE A 140 -12.27 -15.67 -2.60
CA PHE A 140 -11.26 -14.77 -2.03
C PHE A 140 -10.89 -13.68 -3.01
N VAL A 141 -10.77 -12.45 -2.50
CA VAL A 141 -10.32 -11.27 -3.25
C VAL A 141 -9.31 -10.50 -2.39
N MET A 142 -8.16 -10.15 -2.95
CA MET A 142 -7.11 -9.39 -2.28
C MET A 142 -6.43 -8.42 -3.26
N ALA A 143 -6.12 -7.22 -2.78
CA ALA A 143 -5.26 -6.24 -3.45
C ALA A 143 -4.09 -5.87 -2.53
N GLN A 144 -2.94 -5.65 -3.12
CA GLN A 144 -1.73 -5.19 -2.45
C GLN A 144 -1.07 -4.10 -3.27
N ALA A 145 -0.56 -3.06 -2.61
CA ALA A 145 0.24 -2.00 -3.21
C ALA A 145 1.42 -1.69 -2.30
N SER A 146 2.59 -1.47 -2.88
CA SER A 146 3.81 -1.12 -2.17
C SER A 146 4.59 -0.07 -2.97
N GLN A 147 5.17 0.90 -2.29
CA GLN A 147 6.14 1.83 -2.87
C GLN A 147 7.27 2.12 -1.89
N VAL A 148 8.50 2.10 -2.41
CA VAL A 148 9.71 2.57 -1.74
C VAL A 148 10.09 3.92 -2.36
N GLN A 149 10.57 4.85 -1.55
CA GLN A 149 10.97 6.20 -2.00
C GLN A 149 11.99 6.13 -3.14
N GLY A 150 11.76 6.91 -4.20
CA GLY A 150 12.63 6.95 -5.37
C GLY A 150 12.43 5.79 -6.36
N ALA A 151 11.54 4.84 -6.07
CA ALA A 151 11.19 3.75 -6.98
C ALA A 151 9.72 3.85 -7.45
N ALA A 152 9.43 3.25 -8.59
CA ALA A 152 8.04 3.04 -9.00
C ALA A 152 7.36 2.04 -8.05
N GLY A 153 6.14 2.35 -7.64
CA GLY A 153 5.33 1.46 -6.84
C GLY A 153 4.97 0.18 -7.60
N THR A 154 4.67 -0.84 -6.87
CA THR A 154 4.25 -2.15 -7.39
C THR A 154 2.89 -2.53 -6.83
N GLY A 155 2.14 -3.32 -7.58
CA GLY A 155 0.85 -3.80 -7.16
C GLY A 155 0.56 -5.20 -7.63
N SER A 156 -0.28 -5.90 -6.88
CA SER A 156 -0.77 -7.23 -7.24
C SER A 156 -2.18 -7.46 -6.72
N SER A 157 -2.88 -8.38 -7.33
CA SER A 157 -4.15 -8.87 -6.83
C SER A 157 -4.24 -10.39 -6.90
N THR A 158 -5.05 -10.96 -6.00
CA THR A 158 -5.39 -12.38 -5.99
C THR A 158 -6.90 -12.52 -5.96
N LEU A 159 -7.45 -13.25 -6.92
CA LEU A 159 -8.87 -13.62 -6.97
C LEU A 159 -8.98 -15.13 -7.14
N THR A 160 -9.84 -15.76 -6.34
CA THR A 160 -10.06 -17.20 -6.39
C THR A 160 -11.53 -17.47 -6.70
N ASN A 161 -11.79 -18.37 -7.64
CA ASN A 161 -13.12 -18.84 -8.03
C ASN A 161 -14.07 -17.69 -8.39
N LEU A 162 -13.60 -16.75 -9.24
CA LEU A 162 -14.43 -15.67 -9.75
C LEU A 162 -15.48 -16.22 -10.72
N VAL A 163 -16.75 -15.91 -10.45
CA VAL A 163 -17.89 -16.29 -11.30
C VAL A 163 -18.71 -15.03 -11.61
N ILE A 164 -19.05 -14.82 -12.86
CA ILE A 164 -19.92 -13.72 -13.32
C ILE A 164 -21.15 -14.34 -14.02
N ASN A 165 -22.34 -14.05 -13.51
CA ASN A 165 -23.62 -14.61 -14.01
C ASN A 165 -23.59 -16.14 -14.16
N GLY A 166 -22.99 -16.85 -13.19
CA GLY A 166 -22.86 -18.30 -13.20
C GLY A 166 -21.75 -18.84 -14.11
N VAL A 167 -21.01 -18.00 -14.81
CA VAL A 167 -19.89 -18.38 -15.68
C VAL A 167 -18.57 -18.20 -14.95
N PRO A 168 -17.77 -19.27 -14.74
CA PRO A 168 -16.43 -19.17 -14.17
C PRO A 168 -15.50 -18.35 -15.06
N ILE A 169 -14.75 -17.43 -14.45
CA ILE A 169 -13.85 -16.53 -15.16
C ILE A 169 -12.39 -16.94 -14.89
N ALA A 170 -11.65 -17.15 -15.96
CA ALA A 170 -10.22 -17.36 -15.88
C ALA A 170 -9.51 -16.03 -15.57
N VAL A 171 -8.94 -15.93 -14.35
CA VAL A 171 -8.14 -14.78 -13.94
C VAL A 171 -6.72 -14.97 -14.47
N SER A 172 -6.28 -14.09 -15.37
CA SER A 172 -4.98 -14.19 -16.04
C SER A 172 -3.80 -13.79 -15.15
N GLY A 173 -4.06 -13.03 -14.06
CA GLY A 173 -3.04 -12.38 -13.25
C GLY A 173 -2.42 -11.12 -13.87
N ALA A 174 -2.63 -10.89 -15.18
CA ALA A 174 -2.17 -9.67 -15.83
C ALA A 174 -2.92 -8.43 -15.32
N PRO A 175 -2.28 -7.24 -15.26
CA PRO A 175 -2.96 -6.01 -14.94
C PRO A 175 -4.07 -5.65 -15.93
N ASN A 176 -5.15 -5.07 -15.42
CA ASN A 176 -6.23 -4.46 -16.19
C ASN A 176 -6.97 -5.44 -17.12
N GLN A 177 -7.18 -6.71 -16.69
CA GLN A 177 -7.99 -7.66 -17.44
C GLN A 177 -9.46 -7.18 -17.42
N ALA A 178 -10.00 -6.83 -18.59
CA ALA A 178 -11.37 -6.31 -18.74
C ALA A 178 -12.31 -7.38 -19.28
N ILE A 179 -13.52 -7.46 -18.70
CA ILE A 179 -14.62 -8.34 -19.10
C ILE A 179 -15.85 -7.46 -19.32
N SER A 180 -16.42 -7.50 -20.52
CA SER A 180 -17.65 -6.77 -20.82
C SER A 180 -18.86 -7.41 -20.15
N ILE A 181 -19.70 -6.60 -19.54
CA ILE A 181 -21.01 -6.97 -18.97
C ILE A 181 -22.10 -6.04 -19.53
N PRO A 182 -23.38 -6.38 -19.41
CA PRO A 182 -24.47 -5.49 -19.85
C PRO A 182 -24.35 -4.11 -19.17
N GLY A 183 -24.25 -3.06 -19.99
CA GLY A 183 -24.16 -1.66 -19.56
C GLY A 183 -22.81 -1.24 -18.96
N GLY A 184 -21.77 -2.09 -18.98
CA GLY A 184 -20.50 -1.75 -18.35
C GLY A 184 -19.39 -2.78 -18.54
N GLN A 185 -18.50 -2.82 -17.56
CA GLN A 185 -17.36 -3.74 -17.55
C GLN A 185 -16.93 -4.13 -16.12
N VAL A 186 -16.30 -5.27 -16.03
CA VAL A 186 -15.57 -5.75 -14.86
C VAL A 186 -14.08 -5.69 -15.18
N ILE A 187 -13.30 -5.00 -14.37
CA ILE A 187 -11.84 -4.92 -14.51
C ILE A 187 -11.22 -5.71 -13.35
N ILE A 188 -10.42 -6.70 -13.67
CA ILE A 188 -9.69 -7.52 -12.72
C ILE A 188 -8.24 -7.03 -12.64
N ASN A 189 -7.69 -6.95 -11.44
CA ASN A 189 -6.32 -6.50 -11.20
C ASN A 189 -6.07 -5.12 -11.85
N GLN A 190 -6.98 -4.16 -11.60
CA GLN A 190 -6.78 -2.80 -12.10
C GLN A 190 -5.62 -2.16 -11.38
N GLN A 191 -4.61 -1.74 -12.14
CA GLN A 191 -3.41 -1.09 -11.60
C GLN A 191 -3.17 0.25 -12.28
N THR A 192 -2.79 1.22 -11.45
CA THR A 192 -2.37 2.55 -11.91
C THR A 192 -1.13 2.98 -11.15
N ILE A 193 -0.10 3.40 -11.87
CA ILE A 193 1.10 4.01 -11.29
C ILE A 193 1.08 5.49 -11.66
N SER A 194 1.16 6.36 -10.66
CA SER A 194 1.18 7.81 -10.86
C SER A 194 2.54 8.30 -11.36
N SER A 195 2.62 9.56 -11.77
CA SER A 195 3.88 10.21 -12.16
C SER A 195 4.88 10.33 -11.00
N THR A 196 4.40 10.30 -9.75
CA THR A 196 5.24 10.28 -8.53
C THR A 196 5.63 8.87 -8.10
N GLY A 197 5.24 7.84 -8.87
CA GLY A 197 5.50 6.44 -8.57
C GLY A 197 4.46 5.78 -7.65
N ALA A 198 3.48 6.49 -7.12
CA ALA A 198 2.47 5.89 -6.25
C ALA A 198 1.66 4.83 -7.00
N ALA A 199 1.50 3.65 -6.38
CA ALA A 199 0.71 2.55 -6.91
C ALA A 199 -0.70 2.54 -6.32
N ALA A 200 -1.70 2.34 -7.16
CA ALA A 200 -3.07 2.04 -6.76
C ALA A 200 -3.53 0.75 -7.45
N VAL A 201 -4.10 -0.16 -6.66
CA VAL A 201 -4.56 -1.48 -7.11
C VAL A 201 -5.98 -1.71 -6.64
N ASN A 202 -6.86 -2.05 -7.57
CA ASN A 202 -8.18 -2.59 -7.28
C ASN A 202 -8.24 -4.04 -7.77
N ALA A 203 -8.45 -4.99 -6.87
CA ALA A 203 -8.50 -6.40 -7.27
C ALA A 203 -9.67 -6.68 -8.21
N LEU A 204 -10.84 -6.09 -7.92
CA LEU A 204 -12.01 -6.17 -8.77
C LEU A 204 -12.69 -4.79 -8.82
N HIS A 205 -12.91 -4.26 -10.02
CA HIS A 205 -13.60 -3.00 -10.25
C HIS A 205 -14.74 -3.21 -11.24
N VAL A 206 -15.97 -2.96 -10.81
CA VAL A 206 -17.18 -3.12 -11.60
C VAL A 206 -17.77 -1.75 -11.88
N VAL A 207 -17.85 -1.39 -13.15
CA VAL A 207 -18.43 -0.11 -13.60
C VAL A 207 -19.65 -0.40 -14.46
N VAL A 208 -20.80 0.08 -14.03
CA VAL A 208 -22.03 0.12 -14.84
C VAL A 208 -22.39 1.58 -15.08
N THR A 209 -22.27 2.00 -16.34
CA THR A 209 -22.35 3.41 -16.72
C THR A 209 -23.67 4.05 -16.27
N GLY A 210 -23.56 5.12 -15.49
CA GLY A 210 -24.71 5.87 -14.98
C GLY A 210 -25.51 5.14 -13.88
N VAL A 211 -25.05 4.00 -13.37
CA VAL A 211 -25.76 3.20 -12.36
C VAL A 211 -24.91 2.98 -11.10
N ALA A 212 -23.74 2.37 -11.25
CA ALA A 212 -22.92 1.99 -10.11
C ALA A 212 -21.43 1.91 -10.45
N ASP A 213 -20.61 2.20 -9.47
CA ASP A 213 -19.16 1.98 -9.44
C ASP A 213 -18.85 1.21 -8.15
N VAL A 214 -18.32 -0.01 -8.31
CA VAL A 214 -18.03 -0.92 -7.20
C VAL A 214 -16.58 -1.36 -7.26
N VAL A 215 -15.83 -1.03 -6.20
CA VAL A 215 -14.45 -1.48 -6.03
C VAL A 215 -14.40 -2.47 -4.89
N VAL A 216 -13.82 -3.64 -5.14
CA VAL A 216 -13.62 -4.71 -4.15
C VAL A 216 -12.14 -4.98 -4.00
N ALA A 217 -11.66 -4.88 -2.77
CA ALA A 217 -10.27 -4.88 -2.36
C ALA A 217 -9.44 -3.82 -3.13
N SER A 218 -9.23 -2.69 -2.49
CA SER A 218 -8.43 -1.57 -2.99
C SER A 218 -7.26 -1.30 -2.07
N ALA A 219 -6.08 -1.06 -2.64
CA ALA A 219 -4.87 -0.70 -1.93
C ALA A 219 -4.13 0.42 -2.67
N THR A 220 -3.65 1.42 -1.94
CA THR A 220 -2.85 2.52 -2.48
C THR A 220 -1.62 2.73 -1.61
N ALA A 221 -0.45 2.84 -2.24
CA ALA A 221 0.81 3.11 -1.59
C ALA A 221 1.58 4.19 -2.36
N GLY A 222 2.02 5.24 -1.66
CA GLY A 222 2.75 6.37 -2.22
C GLY A 222 3.74 6.97 -1.23
N VAL A 223 4.98 7.23 -1.70
CA VAL A 223 6.01 7.99 -0.99
C VAL A 223 6.83 8.79 -1.99
N SER A 224 6.97 10.11 -1.79
CA SER A 224 7.63 11.02 -2.73
C SER A 224 8.56 12.01 -2.01
#